data_10abb528f62176f5fe520979e76d1e47
#
_entry.id   10abb528f62176f5fe520979e76d1e47
#
_cell.length_a   1.000
_cell.length_b   1.000
_cell.length_c   1.000
_cell.angle_alpha   90.00
_cell.angle_beta   90.00
_cell.angle_gamma   90.00
#
_symmetry.space_group_name_H-M   'P 1'
#
loop_
_entity.id
_entity.type
_entity.pdbx_description
1 polymer ?
#
loop_
_entity_poly.entity_id
_entity_poly.type
_entity_poly.pdbx_seq_one_letter_code
_entity_poly.pdbx_strand_id
1 'polypeptide(L)'
;MTTTLPPGPDRVSETLPPGASPLTLIGADGDARDAEGVLVMPPDEVLRELLRQMIIGRRFDAQATALTKQGRLAVYPSSRGQEACQVGAVLALREQDWLFPTYRDTVAVITRSVAPAEALSLLRGEWHCGYDPYEHKVAPQCTPLATSTLHAVGLAHAARVKRTDQVALAMLGDGATSEGDTHEALNFAAVWRAPVVFLVQNNGYAISVPLAKQTAAPALAYKGVGYGMRSLLIDGNDAAAVYAAVGSAVAHAAAGRGPTLIEALTYRVAAHTNADDATRYRDSAEVEAWLDRDPLRRLETYLRGRDLVDDGDLGRFGAEAEQLAAEARAAMGGDMMADPAELFAHVYAEPTPALITQREFLLAELAGGAE
;
A
#
# COMPACT_ATOMS: atom_id res chain seq x y z
N MET A 1 50.80 -0.33 -2.80
CA MET A 1 49.84 -1.39 -2.42
C MET A 1 48.58 -1.12 -3.22
N THR A 2 48.39 -1.83 -4.31
CA THR A 2 47.14 -1.80 -5.10
C THR A 2 46.13 -2.64 -4.37
N THR A 3 45.22 -1.99 -3.63
CA THR A 3 44.03 -2.63 -3.07
C THR A 3 43.15 -3.06 -4.22
N THR A 4 43.24 -4.32 -4.62
CA THR A 4 42.23 -4.92 -5.49
C THR A 4 40.93 -4.94 -4.71
N LEU A 5 39.94 -4.18 -5.15
CA LEU A 5 38.58 -4.29 -4.66
C LEU A 5 38.16 -5.77 -4.78
N PRO A 6 37.50 -6.35 -3.78
CA PRO A 6 36.96 -7.70 -3.88
C PRO A 6 36.09 -7.78 -5.15
N PRO A 7 36.05 -8.92 -5.86
CA PRO A 7 35.17 -9.10 -6.99
C PRO A 7 33.77 -8.72 -6.53
N GLY A 8 33.17 -7.78 -7.25
CA GLY A 8 31.75 -7.41 -7.02
C GLY A 8 30.91 -8.68 -7.10
N PRO A 9 29.82 -8.78 -6.35
CA PRO A 9 28.90 -9.91 -6.46
C PRO A 9 28.55 -10.12 -7.92
N ASP A 10 28.35 -11.37 -8.32
CA ASP A 10 27.93 -11.74 -9.67
C ASP A 10 26.78 -10.84 -10.11
N ARG A 11 27.08 -9.86 -10.95
CA ARG A 11 26.19 -8.74 -11.27
C ARG A 11 25.18 -9.06 -12.37
N VAL A 12 25.06 -10.30 -12.85
CA VAL A 12 24.61 -10.44 -14.23
C VAL A 12 23.44 -11.38 -14.49
N SER A 13 22.72 -11.99 -13.62
CA SER A 13 21.69 -12.90 -14.17
C SER A 13 20.22 -12.61 -13.89
N GLU A 14 19.87 -11.68 -12.99
CA GLU A 14 18.48 -11.50 -12.59
C GLU A 14 17.89 -10.09 -12.82
N THR A 15 18.69 -9.13 -13.30
CA THR A 15 18.19 -7.79 -13.68
C THR A 15 17.82 -7.73 -15.16
N LEU A 16 16.83 -8.51 -15.55
CA LEU A 16 16.23 -8.31 -16.87
C LEU A 16 15.42 -7.01 -16.84
N PRO A 17 15.51 -6.17 -17.88
CA PRO A 17 14.59 -5.05 -18.01
C PRO A 17 13.15 -5.57 -17.99
N PRO A 18 12.21 -4.84 -17.37
CA PRO A 18 10.80 -5.23 -17.42
C PRO A 18 10.34 -5.34 -18.87
N GLY A 19 9.45 -6.28 -19.14
CA GLY A 19 8.87 -6.43 -20.48
C GLY A 19 8.16 -5.14 -20.94
N ALA A 20 7.91 -5.04 -22.23
CA ALA A 20 7.19 -3.90 -22.81
C ALA A 20 5.70 -3.87 -22.41
N SER A 21 5.16 -5.01 -21.99
CA SER A 21 3.78 -5.17 -21.55
C SER A 21 3.74 -5.68 -20.10
N PRO A 22 2.72 -5.31 -19.32
CA PRO A 22 2.57 -5.80 -17.96
C PRO A 22 2.29 -7.31 -17.94
N LEU A 23 2.92 -8.02 -17.01
CA LEU A 23 2.65 -9.43 -16.75
C LEU A 23 1.24 -9.56 -16.16
N THR A 24 0.47 -10.52 -16.65
CA THR A 24 -0.93 -10.75 -16.29
C THR A 24 -1.17 -12.26 -16.18
N LEU A 25 -1.91 -12.69 -15.17
CA LEU A 25 -2.36 -14.09 -15.00
C LEU A 25 -3.84 -14.29 -15.32
N ILE A 26 -4.65 -13.26 -15.07
CA ILE A 26 -6.07 -13.23 -15.39
C ILE A 26 -6.34 -11.96 -16.21
N GLY A 27 -6.85 -12.07 -17.43
CA GLY A 27 -7.18 -10.95 -18.28
C GLY A 27 -8.38 -10.13 -17.79
N ALA A 28 -8.60 -8.93 -18.33
CA ALA A 28 -9.76 -8.08 -17.98
C ALA A 28 -11.11 -8.75 -18.32
N ASP A 29 -11.10 -9.70 -19.25
CA ASP A 29 -12.21 -10.56 -19.65
C ASP A 29 -12.51 -11.71 -18.67
N GLY A 30 -11.64 -11.94 -17.67
CA GLY A 30 -11.72 -13.04 -16.74
C GLY A 30 -11.06 -14.34 -17.21
N ASP A 31 -10.38 -14.34 -18.35
CA ASP A 31 -9.69 -15.51 -18.87
C ASP A 31 -8.26 -15.63 -18.32
N ALA A 32 -7.79 -16.88 -18.16
CA ALA A 32 -6.40 -17.13 -17.78
C ALA A 32 -5.42 -16.65 -18.87
N ARG A 33 -4.27 -16.15 -18.45
CA ARG A 33 -3.15 -15.74 -19.29
C ARG A 33 -1.88 -16.46 -18.87
N ASP A 34 -1.00 -16.68 -19.84
CA ASP A 34 0.37 -17.15 -19.57
C ASP A 34 1.29 -15.95 -19.31
N ALA A 35 1.87 -15.91 -18.14
CA ALA A 35 2.87 -14.90 -17.77
C ALA A 35 4.31 -15.35 -18.09
N GLU A 36 4.50 -16.08 -19.19
CA GLU A 36 5.80 -16.50 -19.73
C GLU A 36 6.68 -17.28 -18.72
N GLY A 37 6.04 -18.00 -17.78
CA GLY A 37 6.73 -18.72 -16.71
C GLY A 37 7.34 -17.82 -15.61
N VAL A 38 7.15 -16.49 -15.68
CA VAL A 38 7.66 -15.54 -14.69
C VAL A 38 6.77 -15.51 -13.44
N LEU A 39 5.45 -15.58 -13.63
CA LEU A 39 4.45 -15.65 -12.55
C LEU A 39 3.73 -16.99 -12.61
N VAL A 40 3.40 -17.53 -11.44
CA VAL A 40 2.65 -18.77 -11.28
C VAL A 40 1.27 -18.45 -10.71
N MET A 41 0.23 -19.03 -11.32
CA MET A 41 -1.14 -18.87 -10.85
C MET A 41 -1.25 -19.33 -9.38
N PRO A 42 -1.79 -18.49 -8.48
CA PRO A 42 -2.02 -18.88 -7.09
C PRO A 42 -3.00 -20.06 -6.99
N PRO A 43 -2.94 -20.84 -5.88
CA PRO A 43 -3.93 -21.88 -5.59
C PRO A 43 -5.35 -21.32 -5.51
N ASP A 44 -6.34 -22.18 -5.80
CA ASP A 44 -7.77 -21.79 -5.86
C ASP A 44 -8.28 -21.20 -4.54
N GLU A 45 -7.82 -21.71 -3.39
CA GLU A 45 -8.14 -21.16 -2.07
C GLU A 45 -7.63 -19.74 -1.88
N VAL A 46 -6.44 -19.42 -2.41
CA VAL A 46 -5.86 -18.08 -2.37
C VAL A 46 -6.66 -17.14 -3.27
N LEU A 47 -7.05 -17.59 -4.46
CA LEU A 47 -7.86 -16.78 -5.37
C LEU A 47 -9.23 -16.44 -4.77
N ARG A 48 -9.87 -17.38 -4.07
CA ARG A 48 -11.12 -17.14 -3.33
C ARG A 48 -10.91 -16.11 -2.22
N GLU A 49 -9.83 -16.24 -1.45
CA GLU A 49 -9.51 -15.30 -0.37
C GLU A 49 -9.19 -13.90 -0.92
N LEU A 50 -8.48 -13.78 -2.04
CA LEU A 50 -8.27 -12.51 -2.72
C LEU A 50 -9.59 -11.82 -3.07
N LEU A 51 -10.56 -12.56 -3.64
CA LEU A 51 -11.88 -12.00 -3.96
C LEU A 51 -12.63 -11.58 -2.69
N ARG A 52 -12.66 -12.43 -1.66
CA ARG A 52 -13.31 -12.14 -0.39
C ARG A 52 -12.77 -10.85 0.24
N GLN A 53 -11.45 -10.73 0.35
CA GLN A 53 -10.80 -9.55 0.93
C GLN A 53 -10.99 -8.27 0.08
N MET A 54 -11.01 -8.39 -1.24
CA MET A 54 -11.31 -7.25 -2.10
C MET A 54 -12.76 -6.78 -1.95
N ILE A 55 -13.73 -7.68 -1.77
CA ILE A 55 -15.14 -7.33 -1.50
C ILE A 55 -15.24 -6.58 -0.16
N ILE A 56 -14.59 -7.10 0.89
CA ILE A 56 -14.52 -6.46 2.21
C ILE A 56 -13.86 -5.08 2.11
N GLY A 57 -12.70 -5.00 1.47
CA GLY A 57 -11.95 -3.75 1.29
C GLY A 57 -12.75 -2.69 0.55
N ARG A 58 -13.44 -3.06 -0.52
CA ARG A 58 -14.31 -2.14 -1.29
C ARG A 58 -15.49 -1.62 -0.46
N ARG A 59 -16.12 -2.48 0.32
CA ARG A 59 -17.25 -2.07 1.17
C ARG A 59 -16.77 -1.15 2.29
N PHE A 60 -15.62 -1.46 2.89
CA PHE A 60 -14.96 -0.60 3.87
C PHE A 60 -14.61 0.78 3.28
N ASP A 61 -14.00 0.83 2.09
CA ASP A 61 -13.66 2.08 1.39
C ASP A 61 -14.91 2.95 1.15
N ALA A 62 -16.00 2.34 0.70
CA ALA A 62 -17.28 3.03 0.53
C ALA A 62 -17.82 3.58 1.86
N GLN A 63 -17.68 2.84 2.97
CA GLN A 63 -18.09 3.28 4.30
C GLN A 63 -17.23 4.45 4.80
N ALA A 64 -15.92 4.38 4.66
CA ALA A 64 -14.99 5.45 5.04
C ALA A 64 -15.27 6.73 4.23
N THR A 65 -15.52 6.60 2.93
CA THR A 65 -15.93 7.71 2.07
C THR A 65 -17.25 8.34 2.55
N ALA A 66 -18.22 7.53 2.99
CA ALA A 66 -19.49 8.05 3.54
C ALA A 66 -19.28 8.77 4.86
N LEU A 67 -18.40 8.26 5.74
CA LEU A 67 -18.05 8.89 7.02
C LEU A 67 -17.40 10.27 6.82
N THR A 68 -16.58 10.45 5.78
CA THR A 68 -16.01 11.75 5.44
C THR A 68 -17.10 12.77 5.07
N LYS A 69 -18.10 12.35 4.26
CA LYS A 69 -19.23 13.22 3.88
C LYS A 69 -20.12 13.59 5.09
N GLN A 70 -20.09 12.79 6.15
CA GLN A 70 -20.80 13.04 7.40
C GLN A 70 -19.99 13.86 8.40
N GLY A 71 -18.76 14.28 8.06
CA GLY A 71 -17.87 15.00 8.97
C GLY A 71 -17.28 14.14 10.10
N ARG A 72 -17.36 12.79 9.97
CA ARG A 72 -16.83 11.84 10.96
C ARG A 72 -15.37 11.49 10.72
N LEU A 73 -14.87 11.72 9.52
CA LEU A 73 -13.45 11.68 9.16
C LEU A 73 -13.06 13.04 8.57
N ALA A 74 -11.89 13.52 8.91
CA ALA A 74 -11.35 14.77 8.36
C ALA A 74 -11.01 14.62 6.88
N VAL A 75 -10.39 13.50 6.51
CA VAL A 75 -9.98 13.17 5.15
C VAL A 75 -10.05 11.66 4.92
N TYR A 76 -10.35 11.25 3.71
CA TYR A 76 -10.20 9.86 3.28
C TYR A 76 -9.76 9.79 1.81
N PRO A 77 -8.53 9.35 1.56
CA PRO A 77 -8.04 9.05 0.21
C PRO A 77 -8.46 7.64 -0.17
N SER A 78 -9.52 7.53 -0.99
CA SER A 78 -10.10 6.25 -1.39
C SER A 78 -9.09 5.33 -2.08
N SER A 79 -9.15 4.04 -1.76
CA SER A 79 -8.39 2.95 -2.39
C SER A 79 -9.08 2.39 -3.64
N ARG A 80 -10.25 2.90 -4.01
CA ARG A 80 -11.05 2.35 -5.10
C ARG A 80 -10.29 2.32 -6.42
N GLY A 81 -10.22 1.13 -7.04
CA GLY A 81 -9.46 0.82 -8.24
C GLY A 81 -8.09 0.19 -7.94
N GLN A 82 -7.59 0.27 -6.69
CA GLN A 82 -6.30 -0.26 -6.26
C GLN A 82 -6.44 -1.47 -5.31
N GLU A 83 -7.63 -2.01 -5.14
CA GLU A 83 -7.90 -3.11 -4.20
C GLU A 83 -7.05 -4.34 -4.48
N ALA A 84 -6.86 -4.69 -5.77
CA ALA A 84 -6.04 -5.83 -6.16
C ALA A 84 -4.57 -5.65 -5.76
N CYS A 85 -4.02 -4.43 -5.91
CA CYS A 85 -2.67 -4.11 -5.47
C CYS A 85 -2.52 -4.30 -3.97
N GLN A 86 -3.47 -3.77 -3.19
CA GLN A 86 -3.39 -3.74 -1.73
C GLN A 86 -3.62 -5.12 -1.12
N VAL A 87 -4.70 -5.79 -1.52
CA VAL A 87 -5.06 -7.12 -1.01
C VAL A 87 -4.06 -8.18 -1.50
N GLY A 88 -3.75 -8.18 -2.80
CA GLY A 88 -2.81 -9.14 -3.37
C GLY A 88 -1.42 -9.07 -2.74
N ALA A 89 -0.93 -7.85 -2.50
CA ALA A 89 0.36 -7.65 -1.88
C ALA A 89 0.41 -8.12 -0.42
N VAL A 90 -0.63 -7.82 0.36
CA VAL A 90 -0.67 -8.18 1.78
C VAL A 90 -0.84 -9.67 1.98
N LEU A 91 -1.69 -10.35 1.21
CA LEU A 91 -1.89 -11.79 1.32
C LEU A 91 -0.63 -12.59 0.89
N ALA A 92 0.27 -11.98 0.14
CA ALA A 92 1.56 -12.57 -0.23
C ALA A 92 2.63 -12.45 0.85
N LEU A 93 2.41 -11.64 1.91
CA LEU A 93 3.34 -11.49 3.02
C LEU A 93 3.20 -12.67 4.00
N ARG A 94 4.33 -13.05 4.59
CA ARG A 94 4.38 -14.01 5.69
C ARG A 94 4.07 -13.28 7.02
N GLU A 95 3.79 -14.02 8.06
CA GLU A 95 3.44 -13.47 9.38
C GLU A 95 4.51 -12.50 9.93
N GLN A 96 5.80 -12.85 9.79
CA GLN A 96 6.91 -12.05 10.27
C GLN A 96 7.27 -10.84 9.40
N ASP A 97 6.74 -10.74 8.19
CA ASP A 97 7.06 -9.67 7.24
C ASP A 97 6.32 -8.37 7.59
N TRP A 98 6.94 -7.25 7.29
CA TRP A 98 6.41 -5.93 7.60
C TRP A 98 5.81 -5.23 6.40
N LEU A 99 4.67 -4.58 6.62
CA LEU A 99 4.02 -3.68 5.68
C LEU A 99 4.37 -2.23 6.02
N PHE A 100 4.80 -1.45 5.04
CA PHE A 100 4.98 0.00 5.10
C PHE A 100 3.98 0.65 4.14
N PRO A 101 2.78 1.02 4.62
CA PRO A 101 1.71 1.56 3.80
C PRO A 101 1.88 3.06 3.57
N THR A 102 1.22 3.57 2.53
CA THR A 102 0.96 5.00 2.37
C THR A 102 -0.36 5.39 3.03
N TYR A 103 -0.67 6.69 3.02
CA TYR A 103 -1.97 7.22 3.48
C TYR A 103 -3.18 6.71 2.70
N ARG A 104 -2.98 6.10 1.49
CA ARG A 104 -4.05 5.54 0.65
C ARG A 104 -4.25 4.04 0.86
N ASP A 105 -3.39 3.39 1.58
CA ASP A 105 -3.35 1.92 1.66
C ASP A 105 -4.16 1.37 2.85
N THR A 106 -5.27 2.05 3.22
CA THR A 106 -6.09 1.64 4.36
C THR A 106 -6.71 0.25 4.14
N VAL A 107 -7.01 -0.13 2.88
CA VAL A 107 -7.46 -1.49 2.57
C VAL A 107 -6.34 -2.51 2.84
N ALA A 108 -5.08 -2.21 2.52
CA ALA A 108 -3.96 -3.07 2.88
C ALA A 108 -3.81 -3.22 4.41
N VAL A 109 -3.99 -2.11 5.15
CA VAL A 109 -3.90 -2.11 6.62
C VAL A 109 -4.95 -3.01 7.25
N ILE A 110 -6.23 -2.91 6.85
CA ILE A 110 -7.30 -3.80 7.37
C ILE A 110 -7.12 -5.25 6.90
N THR A 111 -6.59 -5.48 5.69
CA THR A 111 -6.25 -6.83 5.22
C THR A 111 -5.17 -7.48 6.08
N ARG A 112 -4.31 -6.69 6.75
CA ARG A 112 -3.33 -7.14 7.74
C ARG A 112 -3.94 -7.29 9.15
N SER A 113 -5.26 -7.38 9.26
CA SER A 113 -6.02 -7.59 10.49
C SER A 113 -5.95 -6.43 11.51
N VAL A 114 -5.66 -5.22 11.06
CA VAL A 114 -5.85 -4.01 11.87
C VAL A 114 -7.34 -3.70 11.92
N ALA A 115 -7.88 -3.42 13.11
CA ALA A 115 -9.28 -3.09 13.25
C ALA A 115 -9.66 -1.81 12.46
N PRO A 116 -10.87 -1.73 11.87
CA PRO A 116 -11.28 -0.59 11.05
C PRO A 116 -11.15 0.76 11.74
N ALA A 117 -11.50 0.83 13.04
CA ALA A 117 -11.40 2.05 13.84
C ALA A 117 -9.95 2.53 13.98
N GLU A 118 -9.05 1.60 14.29
CA GLU A 118 -7.63 1.85 14.48
C GLU A 118 -6.97 2.31 13.17
N ALA A 119 -7.34 1.67 12.05
CA ALA A 119 -6.85 2.04 10.72
C ALA A 119 -7.30 3.44 10.28
N LEU A 120 -8.41 3.96 10.80
CA LEU A 120 -8.96 5.27 10.48
C LEU A 120 -8.52 6.39 11.43
N SER A 121 -7.84 6.11 12.54
CA SER A 121 -7.47 7.10 13.56
C SER A 121 -6.68 8.29 12.99
N LEU A 122 -5.66 8.02 12.16
CA LEU A 122 -4.89 9.07 11.48
C LEU A 122 -5.80 9.96 10.60
N LEU A 123 -6.70 9.34 9.84
CA LEU A 123 -7.57 10.02 8.87
C LEU A 123 -8.74 10.76 9.52
N ARG A 124 -9.04 10.43 10.77
CA ARG A 124 -9.98 11.17 11.62
C ARG A 124 -9.32 12.39 12.24
N GLY A 125 -7.98 12.39 12.36
CA GLY A 125 -7.22 13.45 13.02
C GLY A 125 -7.09 13.26 14.53
N GLU A 126 -7.31 12.06 15.04
CA GLU A 126 -7.24 11.72 16.46
C GLU A 126 -5.82 11.54 16.94
N TRP A 127 -5.09 10.69 16.22
CA TRP A 127 -3.72 10.33 16.56
C TRP A 127 -2.93 9.92 15.32
N HIS A 128 -1.62 9.93 15.41
CA HIS A 128 -0.73 9.59 14.31
C HIS A 128 -0.74 8.09 13.94
N CYS A 129 -1.16 7.20 14.84
CA CYS A 129 -1.33 5.78 14.59
C CYS A 129 -2.33 5.19 15.58
N GLY A 130 -3.36 4.49 15.12
CA GLY A 130 -4.41 3.91 15.97
C GLY A 130 -4.13 2.48 16.39
N TYR A 131 -3.05 1.84 15.93
CA TYR A 131 -2.72 0.43 16.18
C TYR A 131 -1.28 0.28 16.63
N ASP A 132 -0.96 -0.86 17.26
CA ASP A 132 0.41 -1.23 17.60
C ASP A 132 1.13 -1.77 16.35
N PRO A 133 2.17 -1.06 15.83
CA PRO A 133 2.92 -1.50 14.67
C PRO A 133 3.62 -2.85 14.84
N TYR A 134 4.03 -3.19 16.05
CA TYR A 134 4.74 -4.44 16.32
C TYR A 134 3.80 -5.64 16.39
N GLU A 135 2.58 -5.46 16.87
CA GLU A 135 1.56 -6.50 16.89
C GLU A 135 1.17 -6.91 15.47
N HIS A 136 0.81 -5.93 14.64
CA HIS A 136 0.31 -6.17 13.29
C HIS A 136 1.42 -6.31 12.23
N LYS A 137 2.68 -5.97 12.55
CA LYS A 137 3.77 -5.84 11.56
C LYS A 137 3.42 -4.85 10.45
N VAL A 138 2.77 -3.75 10.83
CA VAL A 138 2.35 -2.67 9.94
C VAL A 138 2.92 -1.36 10.48
N ALA A 139 3.78 -0.71 9.70
CA ALA A 139 4.28 0.62 10.05
C ALA A 139 3.13 1.64 10.04
N PRO A 140 3.21 2.73 10.82
CA PRO A 140 2.21 3.79 10.76
C PRO A 140 2.02 4.30 9.32
N GLN A 141 0.77 4.56 8.95
CA GLN A 141 0.48 5.23 7.67
C GLN A 141 1.17 6.60 7.64
N CYS A 142 1.76 6.94 6.51
CA CYS A 142 2.54 8.16 6.36
C CYS A 142 1.98 9.04 5.25
N THR A 143 1.71 10.31 5.55
CA THR A 143 1.24 11.29 4.57
C THR A 143 2.39 11.86 3.73
N PRO A 144 3.59 12.18 4.28
CA PRO A 144 4.75 12.52 3.48
C PRO A 144 5.13 11.39 2.54
N LEU A 145 5.19 11.72 1.23
CA LEU A 145 5.52 10.74 0.20
C LEU A 145 6.94 10.20 0.39
N ALA A 146 7.15 8.95 0.01
CA ALA A 146 8.44 8.26 0.00
C ALA A 146 9.14 8.04 1.35
N THR A 147 8.81 8.78 2.41
CA THR A 147 9.46 8.65 3.73
C THR A 147 9.41 7.20 4.26
N SER A 148 8.29 6.50 4.08
CA SER A 148 8.13 5.10 4.47
C SER A 148 9.13 4.15 3.78
N THR A 149 9.63 4.51 2.60
CA THR A 149 10.58 3.68 1.84
C THR A 149 11.94 3.59 2.53
N LEU A 150 12.45 4.72 3.05
CA LEU A 150 13.69 4.75 3.83
C LEU A 150 13.56 3.97 5.14
N HIS A 151 12.40 4.10 5.83
CA HIS A 151 12.14 3.33 7.04
C HIS A 151 12.08 1.82 6.75
N ALA A 152 11.43 1.42 5.64
CA ALA A 152 11.39 0.01 5.21
C ALA A 152 12.79 -0.55 4.93
N VAL A 153 13.65 0.23 4.25
CA VAL A 153 15.06 -0.14 4.01
C VAL A 153 15.83 -0.28 5.32
N GLY A 154 15.61 0.65 6.27
CA GLY A 154 16.26 0.59 7.59
C GLY A 154 15.88 -0.67 8.36
N LEU A 155 14.59 -1.02 8.40
CA LEU A 155 14.09 -2.25 9.03
C LEU A 155 14.66 -3.49 8.33
N ALA A 156 14.60 -3.53 7.00
CA ALA A 156 15.13 -4.63 6.21
C ALA A 156 16.66 -4.80 6.40
N HIS A 157 17.41 -3.70 6.49
CA HIS A 157 18.82 -3.75 6.80
C HIS A 157 19.08 -4.32 8.21
N ALA A 158 18.29 -3.90 9.20
CA ALA A 158 18.38 -4.44 10.55
C ALA A 158 18.08 -5.95 10.61
N ALA A 159 17.07 -6.43 9.85
CA ALA A 159 16.77 -7.84 9.70
C ALA A 159 17.98 -8.62 9.14
N ARG A 160 18.63 -8.09 8.12
CA ARG A 160 19.86 -8.68 7.56
C ARG A 160 21.00 -8.73 8.56
N VAL A 161 21.26 -7.66 9.30
CA VAL A 161 22.30 -7.60 10.35
C VAL A 161 22.02 -8.62 11.45
N LYS A 162 20.76 -8.75 11.86
CA LYS A 162 20.30 -9.73 12.85
C LYS A 162 20.20 -11.16 12.29
N ARG A 163 20.38 -11.35 10.99
CA ARG A 163 20.25 -12.63 10.29
C ARG A 163 18.86 -13.27 10.47
N THR A 164 17.82 -12.45 10.47
CA THR A 164 16.43 -12.91 10.37
C THR A 164 16.00 -12.95 8.91
N ASP A 165 14.94 -13.69 8.60
CA ASP A 165 14.40 -13.79 7.23
C ASP A 165 13.26 -12.81 6.96
N GLN A 166 13.05 -11.84 7.86
CA GLN A 166 12.02 -10.80 7.72
C GLN A 166 12.23 -9.96 6.46
N VAL A 167 11.14 -9.69 5.75
CA VAL A 167 11.11 -8.84 4.57
C VAL A 167 10.23 -7.62 4.86
N ALA A 168 10.59 -6.47 4.33
CA ALA A 168 9.75 -5.28 4.34
C ALA A 168 9.09 -5.09 2.96
N LEU A 169 7.78 -4.90 2.93
CA LEU A 169 7.05 -4.43 1.75
C LEU A 169 6.78 -2.94 1.91
N ALA A 170 7.39 -2.11 1.06
CA ALA A 170 7.12 -0.68 0.98
C ALA A 170 6.15 -0.40 -0.18
N MET A 171 4.98 0.13 0.14
CA MET A 171 4.00 0.59 -0.85
C MET A 171 4.23 2.07 -1.15
N LEU A 172 4.13 2.45 -2.41
CA LEU A 172 4.29 3.84 -2.85
C LEU A 172 3.48 4.09 -4.12
N GLY A 173 3.07 5.35 -4.34
CA GLY A 173 2.44 5.77 -5.59
C GLY A 173 3.47 6.17 -6.65
N ASP A 174 3.01 6.36 -7.89
CA ASP A 174 3.83 6.87 -8.99
C ASP A 174 4.50 8.22 -8.64
N GLY A 175 3.77 9.15 -8.03
CA GLY A 175 4.33 10.45 -7.60
C GLY A 175 5.47 10.34 -6.60
N ALA A 176 5.42 9.39 -5.68
CA ALA A 176 6.48 9.16 -4.71
C ALA A 176 7.81 8.76 -5.37
N THR A 177 7.77 8.17 -6.58
CA THR A 177 8.98 7.79 -7.30
C THR A 177 9.79 8.98 -7.83
N SER A 178 9.29 10.21 -7.70
CA SER A 178 10.00 11.44 -8.05
C SER A 178 10.66 12.13 -6.85
N GLU A 179 10.38 11.65 -5.62
CA GLU A 179 10.97 12.16 -4.41
C GLU A 179 12.42 11.68 -4.22
N GLY A 180 13.27 12.53 -3.65
CA GLY A 180 14.67 12.20 -3.37
C GLY A 180 14.81 10.96 -2.48
N ASP A 181 13.99 10.86 -1.43
CA ASP A 181 13.95 9.74 -0.48
C ASP A 181 13.76 8.39 -1.19
N THR A 182 12.93 8.31 -2.24
CA THR A 182 12.78 7.08 -3.02
C THR A 182 14.09 6.69 -3.71
N HIS A 183 14.79 7.65 -4.30
CA HIS A 183 16.07 7.39 -4.98
C HIS A 183 17.13 6.92 -4.01
N GLU A 184 17.20 7.52 -2.82
CA GLU A 184 18.11 7.09 -1.76
C GLU A 184 17.74 5.70 -1.24
N ALA A 185 16.45 5.44 -0.99
CA ALA A 185 15.96 4.15 -0.53
C ALA A 185 16.31 3.01 -1.51
N LEU A 186 16.06 3.22 -2.81
CA LEU A 186 16.40 2.25 -3.86
C LEU A 186 17.90 1.99 -3.90
N ASN A 187 18.72 3.04 -3.83
CA ASN A 187 20.17 2.90 -3.84
C ASN A 187 20.69 2.15 -2.62
N PHE A 188 20.28 2.53 -1.40
CA PHE A 188 20.68 1.84 -0.17
C PHE A 188 20.22 0.38 -0.15
N ALA A 189 18.99 0.13 -0.59
CA ALA A 189 18.45 -1.23 -0.65
C ALA A 189 19.29 -2.13 -1.57
N ALA A 190 19.65 -1.63 -2.74
CA ALA A 190 20.47 -2.37 -3.70
C ALA A 190 21.90 -2.60 -3.19
N VAL A 191 22.58 -1.55 -2.70
CA VAL A 191 23.96 -1.62 -2.18
C VAL A 191 24.07 -2.56 -0.99
N TRP A 192 23.12 -2.50 -0.08
CA TRP A 192 23.09 -3.34 1.11
C TRP A 192 22.45 -4.70 0.88
N ARG A 193 21.87 -4.96 -0.30
CA ARG A 193 21.06 -6.16 -0.59
C ARG A 193 20.00 -6.37 0.51
N ALA A 194 19.35 -5.28 0.91
CA ALA A 194 18.35 -5.30 1.96
C ALA A 194 17.11 -6.12 1.51
N PRO A 195 16.54 -6.97 2.38
CA PRO A 195 15.35 -7.75 2.06
C PRO A 195 14.10 -6.85 2.05
N VAL A 196 13.94 -6.07 0.99
CA VAL A 196 12.82 -5.16 0.80
C VAL A 196 12.20 -5.34 -0.58
N VAL A 197 10.87 -5.25 -0.64
CA VAL A 197 10.07 -5.21 -1.86
C VAL A 197 9.45 -3.82 -1.96
N PHE A 198 9.66 -3.13 -3.07
CA PHE A 198 9.00 -1.86 -3.38
C PHE A 198 7.85 -2.14 -4.34
N LEU A 199 6.61 -1.84 -3.92
CA LEU A 199 5.43 -1.96 -4.77
C LEU A 199 4.94 -0.56 -5.15
N VAL A 200 5.22 -0.17 -6.38
CA VAL A 200 4.72 1.09 -6.97
C VAL A 200 3.32 0.86 -7.51
N GLN A 201 2.31 1.39 -6.84
CA GLN A 201 0.94 1.45 -7.33
C GLN A 201 0.85 2.62 -8.32
N ASN A 202 1.19 2.37 -9.59
CA ASN A 202 1.11 3.38 -10.62
C ASN A 202 -0.34 3.57 -11.04
N ASN A 203 -1.00 4.55 -10.41
CA ASN A 203 -2.41 4.89 -10.66
C ASN A 203 -2.60 6.01 -11.68
N GLY A 204 -1.54 6.41 -12.38
CA GLY A 204 -1.54 7.37 -13.46
C GLY A 204 -1.40 8.82 -13.06
N TYR A 205 -1.57 9.17 -11.77
CA TYR A 205 -1.64 10.56 -11.31
C TYR A 205 -0.97 10.81 -9.96
N ALA A 206 0.01 11.71 -9.94
CA ALA A 206 0.49 12.33 -8.70
C ALA A 206 -0.40 13.55 -8.39
N ILE A 207 -1.43 13.38 -7.57
CA ILE A 207 -2.55 14.33 -7.35
C ILE A 207 -3.24 14.62 -8.69
N SER A 208 -2.84 15.69 -9.38
CA SER A 208 -3.35 16.13 -10.67
C SER A 208 -2.32 16.01 -11.81
N VAL A 209 -1.08 15.60 -11.51
CA VAL A 209 0.02 15.51 -12.48
C VAL A 209 0.00 14.14 -13.14
N PRO A 210 -0.30 14.02 -14.46
CA PRO A 210 -0.32 12.73 -15.15
C PRO A 210 1.09 12.14 -15.28
N LEU A 211 1.19 10.82 -15.36
CA LEU A 211 2.44 10.06 -15.42
C LEU A 211 3.42 10.59 -16.48
N ALA A 212 2.93 10.96 -17.65
CA ALA A 212 3.75 11.50 -18.73
C ALA A 212 4.50 12.80 -18.39
N LYS A 213 4.10 13.50 -17.32
CA LYS A 213 4.79 14.68 -16.77
C LYS A 213 5.68 14.37 -15.58
N GLN A 214 5.68 13.13 -15.10
CA GLN A 214 6.49 12.69 -13.96
C GLN A 214 7.77 11.97 -14.39
N THR A 215 7.73 11.27 -15.53
CA THR A 215 8.86 10.49 -16.03
C THR A 215 8.88 10.42 -17.56
N ALA A 216 10.08 10.37 -18.13
CA ALA A 216 10.31 10.07 -19.54
C ALA A 216 10.61 8.58 -19.78
N ALA A 217 10.77 7.77 -18.73
CA ALA A 217 10.99 6.34 -18.84
C ALA A 217 9.72 5.63 -19.36
N PRO A 218 9.86 4.56 -20.14
CA PRO A 218 8.72 3.78 -20.64
C PRO A 218 7.86 3.18 -19.51
N ALA A 219 8.48 2.86 -18.38
CA ALA A 219 7.84 2.37 -17.16
C ALA A 219 8.65 2.80 -15.94
N LEU A 220 8.02 2.96 -14.77
CA LEU A 220 8.69 3.28 -13.52
C LEU A 220 9.60 2.13 -13.04
N ALA A 221 9.28 0.89 -13.42
CA ALA A 221 10.08 -0.29 -13.12
C ALA A 221 11.53 -0.19 -13.63
N TYR A 222 11.80 0.62 -14.67
CA TYR A 222 13.16 0.87 -15.14
C TYR A 222 14.04 1.59 -14.10
N LYS A 223 13.43 2.28 -13.11
CA LYS A 223 14.19 2.88 -12.01
C LYS A 223 14.93 1.81 -11.21
N GLY A 224 14.28 0.68 -10.92
CA GLY A 224 14.93 -0.44 -10.23
C GLY A 224 16.11 -1.01 -11.01
N VAL A 225 15.98 -1.16 -12.32
CA VAL A 225 17.09 -1.58 -13.20
C VAL A 225 18.27 -0.61 -13.09
N GLY A 226 17.99 0.70 -13.05
CA GLY A 226 19.03 1.73 -12.89
C GLY A 226 19.83 1.60 -11.59
N TYR A 227 19.25 1.02 -10.54
CA TYR A 227 19.93 0.74 -9.26
C TYR A 227 20.47 -0.71 -9.17
N GLY A 228 20.32 -1.52 -10.23
CA GLY A 228 20.84 -2.89 -10.26
C GLY A 228 20.02 -3.89 -9.43
N MET A 229 18.71 -3.66 -9.29
CA MET A 229 17.80 -4.59 -8.63
C MET A 229 16.83 -5.26 -9.62
N ARG A 230 16.29 -6.40 -9.20
CA ARG A 230 15.22 -7.07 -9.94
C ARG A 230 14.03 -6.12 -10.09
N SER A 231 13.43 -6.10 -11.29
CA SER A 231 12.31 -5.19 -11.58
C SER A 231 11.24 -5.91 -12.39
N LEU A 232 9.98 -5.70 -12.01
CA LEU A 232 8.82 -6.29 -12.68
C LEU A 232 7.81 -5.19 -13.04
N LEU A 233 7.16 -5.35 -14.19
CA LEU A 233 5.99 -4.57 -14.60
C LEU A 233 4.80 -5.53 -14.66
N ILE A 234 3.76 -5.27 -13.88
CA ILE A 234 2.57 -6.13 -13.77
C ILE A 234 1.28 -5.36 -13.96
N ASP A 235 0.21 -6.05 -14.31
CA ASP A 235 -1.16 -5.51 -14.25
C ASP A 235 -1.61 -5.45 -12.78
N GLY A 236 -1.70 -4.25 -12.22
CA GLY A 236 -2.10 -4.01 -10.84
C GLY A 236 -3.59 -4.23 -10.55
N ASN A 237 -4.41 -4.42 -11.59
CA ASN A 237 -5.82 -4.80 -11.46
C ASN A 237 -6.04 -6.32 -11.54
N ASP A 238 -4.96 -7.09 -11.70
CA ASP A 238 -4.95 -8.55 -11.61
C ASP A 238 -4.43 -8.98 -10.24
N ALA A 239 -5.33 -9.30 -9.32
CA ALA A 239 -4.98 -9.70 -7.95
C ALA A 239 -4.09 -10.95 -7.91
N ALA A 240 -4.27 -11.89 -8.86
CA ALA A 240 -3.45 -13.09 -8.96
C ALA A 240 -2.01 -12.74 -9.36
N ALA A 241 -1.83 -11.83 -10.33
CA ALA A 241 -0.51 -11.37 -10.76
C ALA A 241 0.20 -10.58 -9.64
N VAL A 242 -0.52 -9.71 -8.91
CA VAL A 242 0.03 -8.98 -7.76
C VAL A 242 0.51 -9.94 -6.68
N TYR A 243 -0.34 -10.89 -6.28
CA TYR A 243 0.01 -11.90 -5.27
C TYR A 243 1.24 -12.70 -5.68
N ALA A 244 1.27 -13.21 -6.92
CA ALA A 244 2.36 -14.03 -7.42
C ALA A 244 3.69 -13.23 -7.51
N ALA A 245 3.63 -11.98 -8.00
CA ALA A 245 4.81 -11.12 -8.14
C ALA A 245 5.39 -10.75 -6.77
N VAL A 246 4.53 -10.32 -5.82
CA VAL A 246 4.98 -9.97 -4.46
C VAL A 246 5.49 -11.19 -3.73
N GLY A 247 4.80 -12.34 -3.80
CA GLY A 247 5.25 -13.59 -3.19
C GLY A 247 6.62 -14.05 -3.71
N SER A 248 6.82 -13.97 -5.03
CA SER A 248 8.13 -14.25 -5.66
C SER A 248 9.22 -13.27 -5.18
N ALA A 249 8.89 -11.98 -5.04
CA ALA A 249 9.81 -10.96 -4.57
C ALA A 249 10.15 -11.14 -3.08
N VAL A 250 9.18 -11.50 -2.24
CA VAL A 250 9.38 -11.82 -0.83
C VAL A 250 10.31 -13.03 -0.67
N ALA A 251 10.05 -14.11 -1.43
CA ALA A 251 10.91 -15.29 -1.42
C ALA A 251 12.34 -14.98 -1.89
N HIS A 252 12.49 -14.14 -2.92
CA HIS A 252 13.78 -13.66 -3.41
C HIS A 252 14.53 -12.87 -2.32
N ALA A 253 13.88 -11.91 -1.68
CA ALA A 253 14.45 -11.08 -0.65
C ALA A 253 14.83 -11.88 0.61
N ALA A 254 13.95 -12.78 1.08
CA ALA A 254 14.18 -13.66 2.22
C ALA A 254 15.36 -14.60 2.01
N ALA A 255 15.61 -15.04 0.77
CA ALA A 255 16.78 -15.82 0.39
C ALA A 255 18.09 -14.99 0.33
N GLY A 256 18.07 -13.71 0.73
CA GLY A 256 19.24 -12.82 0.73
C GLY A 256 19.70 -12.37 -0.67
N ARG A 257 18.85 -12.52 -1.69
CA ARG A 257 19.18 -12.15 -3.08
C ARG A 257 19.02 -10.65 -3.35
N GLY A 258 18.49 -9.89 -2.41
CA GLY A 258 18.38 -8.43 -2.48
C GLY A 258 16.95 -7.94 -2.76
N PRO A 259 16.80 -6.62 -3.01
CA PRO A 259 15.50 -6.00 -3.20
C PRO A 259 14.87 -6.30 -4.57
N THR A 260 13.55 -6.09 -4.65
CA THR A 260 12.81 -6.10 -5.92
C THR A 260 11.94 -4.85 -5.99
N LEU A 261 11.88 -4.21 -7.17
CA LEU A 261 10.92 -3.16 -7.48
C LEU A 261 9.83 -3.74 -8.39
N ILE A 262 8.57 -3.59 -7.99
CA ILE A 262 7.40 -4.00 -8.76
C ILE A 262 6.61 -2.75 -9.10
N GLU A 263 6.41 -2.48 -10.39
CA GLU A 263 5.43 -1.50 -10.85
C GLU A 263 4.12 -2.22 -11.20
N ALA A 264 3.06 -1.87 -10.48
CA ALA A 264 1.72 -2.38 -10.70
C ALA A 264 0.88 -1.29 -11.38
N LEU A 265 0.54 -1.49 -12.66
CA LEU A 265 -0.30 -0.57 -13.41
C LEU A 265 -1.74 -0.70 -12.93
N THR A 266 -2.27 0.37 -12.36
CA THR A 266 -3.61 0.43 -11.81
C THR A 266 -4.22 1.81 -12.07
N TYR A 267 -5.35 2.12 -11.44
CA TYR A 267 -5.98 3.42 -11.61
C TYR A 267 -6.70 3.88 -10.35
N ARG A 268 -6.53 5.16 -10.02
CA ARG A 268 -7.28 5.81 -8.95
C ARG A 268 -8.66 6.23 -9.47
N VAL A 269 -9.69 5.42 -9.24
CA VAL A 269 -11.05 5.69 -9.74
C VAL A 269 -11.67 6.93 -9.08
N ALA A 270 -11.52 7.07 -7.76
CA ALA A 270 -12.01 8.24 -7.03
C ALA A 270 -11.13 9.48 -7.22
N ALA A 271 -11.57 10.65 -6.78
CA ALA A 271 -10.74 11.85 -6.67
C ALA A 271 -9.53 11.62 -5.73
N HIS A 272 -8.56 12.51 -5.73
CA HIS A 272 -7.35 12.36 -4.90
C HIS A 272 -7.69 12.23 -3.41
N THR A 273 -8.56 13.12 -2.93
CA THR A 273 -9.19 13.09 -1.60
C THR A 273 -10.62 13.61 -1.71
N ASN A 274 -11.35 13.64 -0.60
CA ASN A 274 -12.71 14.22 -0.52
C ASN A 274 -12.78 15.72 -0.85
N ALA A 275 -11.67 16.46 -0.79
CA ALA A 275 -11.59 17.88 -1.10
C ALA A 275 -11.13 18.19 -2.53
N ASP A 276 -10.84 17.15 -3.35
CA ASP A 276 -10.32 17.29 -4.70
C ASP A 276 -11.44 17.23 -5.75
N ASP A 277 -11.31 18.05 -6.77
CA ASP A 277 -12.17 18.03 -7.97
C ASP A 277 -11.38 17.47 -9.17
N ALA A 278 -11.50 16.15 -9.37
CA ALA A 278 -10.79 15.43 -10.40
C ALA A 278 -11.22 15.80 -11.83
N THR A 279 -12.38 16.43 -12.03
CA THR A 279 -12.87 16.86 -13.36
C THR A 279 -11.98 17.94 -13.98
N ARG A 280 -11.16 18.61 -13.17
CA ARG A 280 -10.23 19.66 -13.61
C ARG A 280 -9.01 19.14 -14.34
N TYR A 281 -8.67 17.85 -14.22
CA TYR A 281 -7.41 17.31 -14.75
C TYR A 281 -7.51 15.94 -15.42
N ARG A 282 -8.67 15.28 -15.37
CA ARG A 282 -8.90 14.01 -16.08
C ARG A 282 -10.30 13.93 -16.67
N ASP A 283 -10.44 13.15 -17.73
CA ASP A 283 -11.67 12.92 -18.44
C ASP A 283 -12.51 11.79 -17.82
N SER A 284 -13.83 11.89 -17.88
CA SER A 284 -14.74 10.81 -17.45
C SER A 284 -14.57 9.54 -18.29
N ALA A 285 -14.31 9.68 -19.58
CA ALA A 285 -14.08 8.54 -20.48
C ALA A 285 -12.86 7.70 -20.07
N GLU A 286 -11.81 8.34 -19.54
CA GLU A 286 -10.66 7.63 -18.99
C GLU A 286 -11.05 6.79 -17.76
N VAL A 287 -11.86 7.37 -16.87
CA VAL A 287 -12.37 6.66 -15.68
C VAL A 287 -13.23 5.47 -16.08
N GLU A 288 -14.14 5.65 -17.05
CA GLU A 288 -15.03 4.58 -17.55
C GLU A 288 -14.22 3.43 -18.16
N ALA A 289 -13.19 3.72 -18.96
CA ALA A 289 -12.32 2.70 -19.54
C ALA A 289 -11.58 1.87 -18.47
N TRP A 290 -11.26 2.46 -17.31
CA TRP A 290 -10.66 1.73 -16.20
C TRP A 290 -11.69 0.98 -15.35
N LEU A 291 -12.94 1.45 -15.26
CA LEU A 291 -14.03 0.69 -14.62
C LEU A 291 -14.34 -0.62 -15.36
N ASP A 292 -14.10 -0.68 -16.67
CA ASP A 292 -14.20 -1.92 -17.45
C ASP A 292 -13.13 -2.96 -17.05
N ARG A 293 -12.07 -2.52 -16.40
CA ARG A 293 -10.98 -3.36 -15.86
C ARG A 293 -11.08 -3.55 -14.35
N ASP A 294 -12.29 -3.44 -13.79
CA ASP A 294 -12.51 -3.57 -12.34
C ASP A 294 -11.93 -4.87 -11.78
N PRO A 295 -11.04 -4.83 -10.77
CA PRO A 295 -10.34 -6.01 -10.26
C PRO A 295 -11.28 -7.05 -9.63
N LEU A 296 -12.38 -6.62 -8.99
CA LEU A 296 -13.34 -7.54 -8.38
C LEU A 296 -14.10 -8.31 -9.47
N ARG A 297 -14.66 -7.58 -10.44
CA ARG A 297 -15.39 -8.20 -11.56
C ARG A 297 -14.52 -9.19 -12.32
N ARG A 298 -13.26 -8.83 -12.57
CA ARG A 298 -12.27 -9.67 -13.26
C ARG A 298 -12.08 -11.01 -12.54
N LEU A 299 -11.74 -10.96 -11.25
CA LEU A 299 -11.47 -12.17 -10.47
C LEU A 299 -12.75 -12.98 -10.22
N GLU A 300 -13.89 -12.33 -9.98
CA GLU A 300 -15.19 -12.99 -9.85
C GLU A 300 -15.55 -13.75 -11.13
N THR A 301 -15.38 -13.13 -12.31
CA THR A 301 -15.64 -13.77 -13.60
C THR A 301 -14.79 -15.02 -13.79
N TYR A 302 -13.49 -14.92 -13.49
CA TYR A 302 -12.58 -16.06 -13.56
C TYR A 302 -13.01 -17.23 -12.63
N LEU A 303 -13.32 -16.89 -11.37
CA LEU A 303 -13.69 -17.91 -10.36
C LEU A 303 -15.05 -18.57 -10.67
N ARG A 304 -16.03 -17.79 -11.12
CA ARG A 304 -17.34 -18.34 -11.56
C ARG A 304 -17.20 -19.25 -12.77
N GLY A 305 -16.36 -18.87 -13.75
CA GLY A 305 -16.11 -19.69 -14.93
C GLY A 305 -15.45 -21.04 -14.63
N ARG A 306 -14.94 -21.21 -13.40
CA ARG A 306 -14.31 -22.44 -12.90
C ARG A 306 -15.11 -23.13 -11.77
N ASP A 307 -16.33 -22.67 -11.50
CA ASP A 307 -17.17 -23.18 -10.40
C ASP A 307 -16.51 -23.10 -9.01
N LEU A 308 -15.60 -22.12 -8.83
CA LEU A 308 -14.88 -21.89 -7.57
C LEU A 308 -15.61 -20.97 -6.61
N VAL A 309 -16.55 -20.14 -7.10
CA VAL A 309 -17.46 -19.32 -6.30
C VAL A 309 -18.86 -19.34 -6.89
N ASP A 310 -19.87 -19.29 -6.01
CA ASP A 310 -21.27 -19.19 -6.35
C ASP A 310 -21.95 -17.97 -5.68
N ASP A 311 -23.25 -17.79 -5.89
CA ASP A 311 -24.02 -16.69 -5.28
C ASP A 311 -24.08 -16.79 -3.76
N GLY A 312 -24.04 -18.02 -3.21
CA GLY A 312 -23.99 -18.25 -1.78
C GLY A 312 -22.66 -17.78 -1.16
N ASP A 313 -21.54 -18.03 -1.84
CA ASP A 313 -20.23 -17.53 -1.45
C ASP A 313 -20.21 -16.01 -1.44
N LEU A 314 -20.65 -15.39 -2.52
CA LEU A 314 -20.67 -13.92 -2.66
C LEU A 314 -21.61 -13.27 -1.63
N GLY A 315 -22.75 -13.94 -1.34
CA GLY A 315 -23.66 -13.51 -0.27
C GLY A 315 -22.98 -13.51 1.10
N ARG A 316 -22.19 -14.55 1.41
CA ARG A 316 -21.41 -14.61 2.66
C ARG A 316 -20.33 -13.52 2.73
N PHE A 317 -19.56 -13.33 1.65
CA PHE A 317 -18.53 -12.29 1.60
C PHE A 317 -19.13 -10.89 1.73
N GLY A 318 -20.28 -10.66 1.10
CA GLY A 318 -21.03 -9.42 1.23
C GLY A 318 -21.55 -9.16 2.65
N ALA A 319 -22.06 -10.18 3.33
CA ALA A 319 -22.52 -10.06 4.72
C ALA A 319 -21.35 -9.73 5.68
N GLU A 320 -20.21 -10.36 5.50
CA GLU A 320 -18.99 -10.07 6.28
C GLU A 320 -18.49 -8.65 6.02
N ALA A 321 -18.49 -8.22 4.77
CA ALA A 321 -18.11 -6.86 4.38
C ALA A 321 -19.05 -5.81 5.00
N GLU A 322 -20.35 -6.08 5.07
CA GLU A 322 -21.33 -5.19 5.70
C GLU A 322 -21.15 -5.14 7.23
N GLN A 323 -20.82 -6.27 7.85
CA GLN A 323 -20.52 -6.32 9.27
C GLN A 323 -19.32 -5.42 9.59
N LEU A 324 -18.21 -5.55 8.89
CA LEU A 324 -17.01 -4.73 9.08
C LEU A 324 -17.30 -3.23 8.84
N ALA A 325 -18.10 -2.91 7.84
CA ALA A 325 -18.53 -1.53 7.58
C ALA A 325 -19.42 -0.99 8.71
N ALA A 326 -20.26 -1.82 9.31
CA ALA A 326 -21.08 -1.44 10.47
C ALA A 326 -20.22 -1.18 11.71
N GLU A 327 -19.21 -2.00 11.94
CA GLU A 327 -18.23 -1.81 13.02
C GLU A 327 -17.47 -0.48 12.85
N ALA A 328 -16.95 -0.20 11.65
CA ALA A 328 -16.31 1.07 11.33
C ALA A 328 -17.24 2.27 11.59
N ARG A 329 -18.51 2.17 11.15
CA ARG A 329 -19.50 3.23 11.36
C ARG A 329 -19.80 3.45 12.85
N ALA A 330 -19.97 2.38 13.61
CA ALA A 330 -20.25 2.44 15.05
C ALA A 330 -19.08 3.08 15.81
N ALA A 331 -17.86 2.65 15.53
CA ALA A 331 -16.65 3.17 16.17
C ALA A 331 -16.41 4.66 15.88
N MET A 332 -16.77 5.13 14.68
CA MET A 332 -16.66 6.56 14.30
C MET A 332 -17.85 7.42 14.76
N GLY A 333 -18.79 6.85 15.52
CA GLY A 333 -20.06 7.52 15.92
C GLY A 333 -19.95 8.50 17.07
N GLY A 334 -18.95 8.39 17.95
CA GLY A 334 -18.75 9.24 19.12
C GLY A 334 -17.95 10.51 18.82
N ASP A 335 -18.13 11.54 19.66
CA ASP A 335 -17.21 12.67 19.65
C ASP A 335 -15.89 12.23 20.30
N MET A 336 -14.79 12.46 19.61
CA MET A 336 -13.47 12.21 20.16
C MET A 336 -12.89 13.50 20.72
N MET A 337 -12.54 13.41 21.98
CA MET A 337 -11.73 14.41 22.66
C MET A 337 -10.37 13.74 22.95
N ALA A 338 -9.38 14.02 22.11
CA ALA A 338 -8.00 13.71 22.49
C ALA A 338 -7.65 14.51 23.74
N ASP A 339 -6.94 13.90 24.70
CA ASP A 339 -6.44 14.66 25.85
C ASP A 339 -5.45 15.72 25.35
N PRO A 340 -5.72 17.02 25.53
CA PRO A 340 -4.83 18.08 25.11
C PRO A 340 -3.40 17.97 25.69
N ALA A 341 -3.24 17.30 26.83
CA ALA A 341 -1.93 17.08 27.44
C ALA A 341 -1.04 16.14 26.62
N GLU A 342 -1.63 15.20 25.85
CA GLU A 342 -0.91 14.26 24.97
C GLU A 342 -0.12 14.97 23.86
N LEU A 343 -0.54 16.16 23.44
CA LEU A 343 0.21 16.97 22.46
C LEU A 343 1.64 17.28 22.92
N PHE A 344 1.89 17.25 24.22
CA PHE A 344 3.16 17.61 24.85
C PHE A 344 3.91 16.42 25.45
N ALA A 345 3.25 15.28 25.63
CA ALA A 345 3.75 14.15 26.42
C ALA A 345 4.97 13.45 25.81
N HIS A 346 5.08 13.45 24.46
CA HIS A 346 6.07 12.64 23.73
C HIS A 346 7.03 13.46 22.85
N VAL A 347 7.12 14.78 23.08
CA VAL A 347 8.00 15.65 22.28
C VAL A 347 9.47 15.45 22.66
N TYR A 348 9.76 15.39 23.96
CA TYR A 348 11.07 15.15 24.54
C TYR A 348 10.97 14.16 25.70
N ALA A 349 12.07 13.46 26.01
CA ALA A 349 12.16 12.60 27.21
C ALA A 349 11.91 13.39 28.50
N GLU A 350 12.42 14.61 28.57
CA GLU A 350 12.17 15.58 29.63
C GLU A 350 11.59 16.86 29.00
N PRO A 351 10.38 17.30 29.41
CA PRO A 351 9.77 18.51 28.87
C PRO A 351 10.64 19.74 29.09
N THR A 352 10.83 20.54 28.07
CA THR A 352 11.50 21.85 28.21
C THR A 352 10.61 22.87 28.93
N PRO A 353 11.16 23.92 29.57
CA PRO A 353 10.37 24.99 30.18
C PRO A 353 9.38 25.62 29.20
N ALA A 354 9.77 25.82 27.94
CA ALA A 354 8.90 26.37 26.89
C ALA A 354 7.70 25.46 26.63
N LEU A 355 7.91 24.14 26.54
CA LEU A 355 6.87 23.16 26.28
C LEU A 355 5.88 23.07 27.47
N ILE A 356 6.39 23.17 28.71
CA ILE A 356 5.57 23.23 29.93
C ILE A 356 4.66 24.47 29.88
N THR A 357 5.22 25.64 29.60
CA THR A 357 4.45 26.90 29.51
C THR A 357 3.39 26.83 28.41
N GLN A 358 3.68 26.26 27.24
CA GLN A 358 2.70 26.09 26.16
C GLN A 358 1.57 25.16 26.57
N ARG A 359 1.87 24.05 27.26
CA ARG A 359 0.85 23.12 27.77
C ARG A 359 -0.07 23.81 28.79
N GLU A 360 0.52 24.53 29.76
CA GLU A 360 -0.25 25.25 30.78
C GLU A 360 -1.16 26.31 30.15
N PHE A 361 -0.66 27.05 29.16
CA PHE A 361 -1.44 28.02 28.40
C PHE A 361 -2.64 27.38 27.69
N LEU A 362 -2.43 26.29 26.93
CA LEU A 362 -3.50 25.59 26.24
C LEU A 362 -4.56 25.05 27.21
N LEU A 363 -4.12 24.42 28.30
CA LEU A 363 -5.07 23.89 29.29
C LEU A 363 -5.89 24.99 29.97
N ALA A 364 -5.28 26.15 30.22
CA ALA A 364 -6.01 27.33 30.78
C ALA A 364 -7.02 27.89 29.77
N GLU A 365 -6.68 28.01 28.48
CA GLU A 365 -7.64 28.45 27.45
C GLU A 365 -8.83 27.48 27.33
N LEU A 366 -8.59 26.18 27.33
CA LEU A 366 -9.67 25.20 27.27
C LEU A 366 -10.57 25.19 28.50
N ALA A 367 -10.01 25.43 29.68
CA ALA A 367 -10.77 25.58 30.91
C ALA A 367 -11.61 26.88 30.97
N GLY A 368 -11.10 27.98 30.40
CA GLY A 368 -11.78 29.26 30.34
C GLY A 368 -12.78 29.41 29.18
N GLY A 369 -12.70 28.57 28.16
CA GLY A 369 -13.63 28.55 27.02
C GLY A 369 -14.85 27.63 27.24
N ALA A 370 -14.98 26.98 28.40
CA ALA A 370 -16.09 26.11 28.76
C ALA A 370 -17.24 26.87 29.48
N GLU A 371 -17.16 28.21 29.59
CA GLU A 371 -18.26 29.09 29.99
C GLU A 371 -18.95 29.67 28.72
#